data_f76cdc757701d72bf7b6256834d2e27c
#
_entry.id   f76cdc757701d72bf7b6256834d2e27c
#
_cell.length_a   1.000
_cell.length_b   1.000
_cell.length_c   1.000
_cell.angle_alpha   90.00
_cell.angle_beta   90.00
_cell.angle_gamma   90.00
#
_symmetry.space_group_name_H-M   'P 1'
#
loop_
_entity.id
_entity.type
_entity.pdbx_description
1 polymer ?
#
loop_
_entity_poly.entity_id
_entity_poly.type
_entity_poly.pdbx_seq_one_letter_code
_entity_poly.pdbx_strand_id
1 'polypeptide(L)'
;MRLESELFVRYLLLLINWNALIQSIVSVSENSIFPLTWLQLSTFQPLYIPQACISSSSAICSGAEKIITGHADVVLAGGVETFSDLPIRLTRPVRQKLLTMNKAMKKGGVPGAIGHMLKGLKMKDLALETPAIANYTTGEVMGVSSDKLSAKFGVSRQEQDEYTVRSHSLAGKAHTDGWYKGEVIPYKGSTEENGIKADSTVEKVGKLKPAFIKPHGTHTAANSSFLTDGASASLIMSEARALELGFKPLAYIRDWSFKACDPFEELLLGPTYCSQEVLSRNNLNLETDIGVFEIHEAFAGQILSNLVAMNSQSFADDKFGGKKVGEVDMSKLNTKGGSLAVGHPFGATGSRLVTTASRRLQDEGERFALIAACADGGLGHACILERYDN
;
A
#
# COMPACT_ATOMS: atom_id res chain seq x y z
N MET A 1 13.52 -31.08 -25.97
CA MET A 1 14.73 -30.59 -25.31
C MET A 1 14.22 -29.79 -24.12
N ARG A 2 14.12 -30.46 -22.98
CA ARG A 2 13.71 -29.86 -21.69
C ARG A 2 14.90 -29.05 -21.17
N LEU A 3 14.76 -27.74 -21.08
CA LEU A 3 15.62 -26.91 -20.24
C LEU A 3 15.07 -27.04 -18.82
N GLU A 4 15.71 -27.86 -18.01
CA GLU A 4 15.56 -27.84 -16.55
C GLU A 4 16.13 -26.53 -16.06
N SER A 5 15.26 -25.59 -15.75
CA SER A 5 15.62 -24.32 -15.17
C SER A 5 15.54 -24.40 -13.64
N GLU A 6 16.54 -25.00 -13.02
CA GLU A 6 16.88 -24.69 -11.62
C GLU A 6 17.67 -23.38 -11.58
N LEU A 7 17.03 -22.28 -11.89
CA LEU A 7 17.52 -20.94 -11.56
C LEU A 7 16.48 -20.25 -10.69
N PHE A 8 16.22 -20.79 -9.52
CA PHE A 8 15.58 -20.03 -8.45
C PHE A 8 16.62 -19.07 -7.88
N VAL A 9 16.61 -17.84 -8.34
CA VAL A 9 17.39 -16.79 -7.71
C VAL A 9 16.66 -16.37 -6.44
N ARG A 10 17.24 -16.70 -5.28
CA ARG A 10 16.66 -16.43 -3.96
C ARG A 10 17.12 -15.06 -3.48
N TYR A 11 16.18 -14.15 -3.16
CA TYR A 11 16.44 -12.78 -2.72
C TYR A 11 16.04 -12.55 -1.28
N LEU A 12 16.73 -11.67 -0.64
CA LEU A 12 16.82 -11.57 0.80
C LEU A 12 16.26 -10.24 1.30
N LEU A 13 15.42 -10.29 2.30
CA LEU A 13 14.90 -9.14 3.01
C LEU A 13 15.62 -8.97 4.35
N LEU A 14 16.14 -7.79 4.59
CA LEU A 14 16.89 -7.43 5.80
C LEU A 14 16.25 -6.27 6.52
N LEU A 15 16.05 -6.42 7.84
CA LEU A 15 15.82 -5.29 8.72
C LEU A 15 17.19 -4.77 9.22
N ILE A 16 17.49 -3.51 8.88
CA ILE A 16 18.70 -2.83 9.36
C ILE A 16 18.29 -1.78 10.40
N ASN A 17 19.17 -1.52 11.35
CA ASN A 17 19.01 -0.45 12.33
C ASN A 17 19.12 0.93 11.63
N TRP A 18 17.98 1.53 11.32
CA TRP A 18 17.78 2.60 10.33
C TRP A 18 17.86 4.02 10.87
N ASN A 19 18.21 4.23 12.15
CA ASN A 19 18.14 5.57 12.78
C ASN A 19 18.82 6.70 11.97
N ALA A 20 19.91 6.42 11.26
CA ALA A 20 20.58 7.43 10.43
C ALA A 20 19.95 7.62 9.05
N LEU A 21 19.42 6.56 8.43
CA LEU A 21 18.93 6.61 7.05
C LEU A 21 17.51 7.12 6.97
N ILE A 22 16.62 6.72 7.87
CA ILE A 22 15.23 7.24 7.92
C ILE A 22 15.23 8.70 8.37
N GLN A 23 16.09 9.10 9.32
CA GLN A 23 16.26 10.53 9.63
C GLN A 23 16.72 11.33 8.41
N SER A 24 17.55 10.77 7.56
CA SER A 24 17.95 11.40 6.30
C SER A 24 16.78 11.46 5.29
N ILE A 25 15.97 10.41 5.17
CA ILE A 25 14.79 10.37 4.31
C ILE A 25 13.72 11.36 4.80
N VAL A 26 13.46 11.43 6.10
CA VAL A 26 12.47 12.32 6.70
C VAL A 26 12.94 13.79 6.71
N SER A 27 14.24 14.06 6.97
CA SER A 27 14.78 15.45 6.95
C SER A 27 14.76 16.10 5.57
N VAL A 28 14.77 15.31 4.51
CA VAL A 28 14.65 15.81 3.14
C VAL A 28 13.19 16.14 2.80
N SER A 29 12.18 15.50 3.43
CA SER A 29 10.75 15.80 3.23
C SER A 29 10.34 17.17 3.76
N GLU A 30 11.02 17.70 4.77
CA GLU A 30 10.70 19.00 5.37
C GLU A 30 11.01 20.21 4.47
N ASN A 31 11.76 20.03 3.36
CA ASN A 31 12.23 21.14 2.52
C ASN A 31 11.97 21.01 1.02
N SER A 32 11.20 20.05 0.54
CA SER A 32 11.01 19.87 -0.90
C SER A 32 9.57 19.70 -1.35
N ILE A 33 9.20 20.52 -2.35
CA ILE A 33 7.93 20.49 -3.08
C ILE A 33 7.79 19.27 -4.02
N PHE A 34 8.76 18.37 -4.03
CA PHE A 34 8.78 17.15 -4.83
C PHE A 34 8.88 15.91 -3.94
N PRO A 35 8.12 14.85 -4.24
CA PRO A 35 8.31 13.57 -3.55
C PRO A 35 9.73 13.10 -3.81
N LEU A 36 10.39 12.79 -2.71
CA LEU A 36 11.79 12.69 -2.58
C LEU A 36 12.49 11.54 -3.21
N THR A 37 13.56 11.87 -3.84
CA THR A 37 14.67 10.97 -4.14
C THR A 37 15.99 11.72 -4.22
N TRP A 38 16.53 12.19 -3.13
CA TRP A 38 17.92 12.65 -3.14
C TRP A 38 18.62 12.21 -1.85
N LEU A 39 18.95 10.93 -1.74
CA LEU A 39 20.09 10.53 -0.92
C LEU A 39 21.31 10.62 -1.83
N GLN A 40 22.09 11.68 -1.68
CA GLN A 40 23.31 11.89 -2.46
C GLN A 40 24.44 11.02 -1.87
N LEU A 41 24.36 9.72 -2.12
CA LEU A 41 25.51 8.84 -2.05
C LEU A 41 26.15 8.83 -3.42
N SER A 42 27.45 9.02 -3.52
CA SER A 42 28.20 9.22 -4.77
C SER A 42 28.12 8.09 -5.80
N THR A 43 27.41 7.00 -5.49
CA THR A 43 27.25 5.80 -6.32
C THR A 43 25.81 5.32 -6.46
N PHE A 44 24.81 6.11 -6.01
CA PHE A 44 23.42 5.70 -5.96
C PHE A 44 22.62 6.21 -7.16
N GLN A 45 21.87 5.32 -7.85
CA GLN A 45 20.92 5.68 -8.89
C GLN A 45 19.49 5.55 -8.35
N PRO A 46 18.82 6.67 -7.98
CA PRO A 46 17.45 6.61 -7.53
C PRO A 46 16.50 6.28 -8.69
N LEU A 47 15.51 5.43 -8.42
CA LEU A 47 14.37 5.16 -9.29
C LEU A 47 13.10 5.50 -8.55
N TYR A 48 12.27 6.36 -9.15
CA TYR A 48 10.96 6.71 -8.59
C TYR A 48 9.85 5.93 -9.27
N ILE A 49 9.02 5.24 -8.49
CA ILE A 49 7.94 4.38 -8.97
C ILE A 49 6.60 4.82 -8.32
N PRO A 50 5.77 5.63 -9.00
CA PRO A 50 4.47 6.01 -8.49
C PRO A 50 3.40 5.00 -8.92
N GLN A 51 2.92 4.18 -8.00
CA GLN A 51 1.81 3.24 -8.21
C GLN A 51 0.81 3.27 -7.03
N ALA A 52 0.48 4.45 -6.53
CA ALA A 52 -0.44 4.63 -5.42
C ALA A 52 -0.11 3.68 -4.24
N CYS A 53 -1.08 2.92 -3.75
CA CYS A 53 -0.96 2.05 -2.56
C CYS A 53 0.07 0.91 -2.69
N ILE A 54 0.50 0.55 -3.91
CA ILE A 54 1.49 -0.51 -4.18
C ILE A 54 2.86 0.02 -4.63
N SER A 55 3.12 1.32 -4.47
CA SER A 55 4.38 1.93 -4.92
C SER A 55 5.62 1.25 -4.35
N SER A 56 5.68 1.03 -3.03
CA SER A 56 6.83 0.37 -2.42
C SER A 56 6.89 -1.14 -2.70
N SER A 57 5.75 -1.81 -2.94
CA SER A 57 5.75 -3.18 -3.46
C SER A 57 6.43 -3.25 -4.83
N SER A 58 6.06 -2.35 -5.74
CA SER A 58 6.71 -2.24 -7.05
C SER A 58 8.18 -1.88 -6.95
N ALA A 59 8.55 -1.00 -6.03
CA ALA A 59 9.96 -0.66 -5.80
C ALA A 59 10.78 -1.87 -5.33
N ILE A 60 10.21 -2.69 -4.44
CA ILE A 60 10.82 -3.96 -3.98
C ILE A 60 10.99 -4.93 -5.15
N CYS A 61 9.93 -5.18 -5.92
CA CYS A 61 9.97 -6.11 -7.06
C CYS A 61 10.95 -5.62 -8.15
N SER A 62 10.92 -4.33 -8.48
CA SER A 62 11.88 -3.74 -9.45
C SER A 62 13.32 -3.79 -8.93
N GLY A 63 13.51 -3.68 -7.62
CA GLY A 63 14.82 -3.87 -6.98
C GLY A 63 15.31 -5.30 -7.11
N ALA A 64 14.43 -6.28 -6.87
CA ALA A 64 14.73 -7.69 -7.06
C ALA A 64 15.11 -8.00 -8.52
N GLU A 65 14.36 -7.46 -9.50
CA GLU A 65 14.69 -7.60 -10.93
C GLU A 65 16.07 -7.04 -11.27
N LYS A 66 16.49 -5.90 -10.69
CA LYS A 66 17.84 -5.35 -10.90
C LYS A 66 18.94 -6.27 -10.35
N ILE A 67 18.69 -6.92 -9.23
CA ILE A 67 19.62 -7.90 -8.65
C ILE A 67 19.67 -9.16 -9.54
N ILE A 68 18.52 -9.66 -9.99
CA ILE A 68 18.42 -10.82 -10.89
C ILE A 68 19.21 -10.60 -12.18
N THR A 69 19.11 -9.42 -12.74
CA THR A 69 19.74 -9.05 -14.02
C THR A 69 21.20 -8.59 -13.86
N GLY A 70 21.73 -8.62 -12.63
CA GLY A 70 23.13 -8.20 -12.36
C GLY A 70 23.39 -6.70 -12.48
N HIS A 71 22.33 -5.87 -12.46
CA HIS A 71 22.48 -4.41 -12.52
C HIS A 71 22.72 -3.78 -11.14
N ALA A 72 22.50 -4.52 -10.06
CA ALA A 72 22.77 -4.11 -8.70
C ALA A 72 23.01 -5.33 -7.80
N ASP A 73 23.90 -5.19 -6.82
CA ASP A 73 24.16 -6.22 -5.81
C ASP A 73 23.27 -6.02 -4.56
N VAL A 74 22.99 -4.75 -4.24
CA VAL A 74 22.21 -4.35 -3.08
C VAL A 74 21.26 -3.24 -3.49
N VAL A 75 20.00 -3.36 -3.11
CA VAL A 75 18.95 -2.37 -3.37
C VAL A 75 18.25 -1.99 -2.08
N LEU A 76 18.13 -0.68 -1.84
CA LEU A 76 17.26 -0.14 -0.84
C LEU A 76 15.93 0.24 -1.51
N ALA A 77 14.87 -0.42 -1.13
CA ALA A 77 13.53 -0.17 -1.66
C ALA A 77 12.57 0.22 -0.53
N GLY A 78 11.69 1.17 -0.80
CA GLY A 78 10.73 1.63 0.19
C GLY A 78 9.82 2.71 -0.34
N GLY A 79 9.14 3.40 0.56
CA GLY A 79 8.28 4.50 0.21
C GLY A 79 7.96 5.40 1.39
N VAL A 80 7.50 6.60 1.08
CA VAL A 80 7.13 7.63 2.04
C VAL A 80 5.86 8.33 1.57
N GLU A 81 5.06 8.73 2.51
CA GLU A 81 3.88 9.57 2.28
C GLU A 81 3.78 10.65 3.36
N THR A 82 3.38 11.87 2.96
CA THR A 82 3.24 13.02 3.86
C THR A 82 1.88 13.69 3.61
N PHE A 83 0.83 13.10 4.12
CA PHE A 83 -0.53 13.64 3.99
C PHE A 83 -0.74 14.91 4.80
N SER A 84 0.03 15.12 5.87
CA SER A 84 -0.01 16.36 6.65
C SER A 84 0.46 17.59 5.87
N ASP A 85 1.24 17.40 4.80
CA ASP A 85 1.76 18.47 3.94
C ASP A 85 1.29 18.30 2.48
N LEU A 86 -0.01 18.14 2.30
CA LEU A 86 -0.59 18.04 0.96
C LEU A 86 -0.51 19.39 0.23
N PRO A 87 0.02 19.44 -1.01
CA PRO A 87 0.08 20.66 -1.79
C PRO A 87 -1.33 21.10 -2.20
N ILE A 88 -1.82 22.15 -1.55
CA ILE A 88 -3.07 22.82 -1.95
C ILE A 88 -2.80 23.64 -3.20
N ARG A 89 -3.51 23.37 -4.28
CA ARG A 89 -3.29 24.00 -5.58
C ARG A 89 -4.32 25.07 -5.85
N LEU A 90 -3.91 26.11 -6.58
CA LEU A 90 -4.84 27.01 -7.22
C LEU A 90 -5.53 26.29 -8.39
N THR A 91 -6.79 26.62 -8.67
CA THR A 91 -7.51 26.02 -9.80
C THR A 91 -6.78 26.24 -11.13
N ARG A 92 -7.01 25.37 -12.08
CA ARG A 92 -6.37 25.44 -13.41
C ARG A 92 -6.52 26.80 -14.11
N PRO A 93 -7.71 27.46 -14.12
CA PRO A 93 -7.84 28.80 -14.70
C PRO A 93 -6.92 29.81 -14.04
N VAL A 94 -6.80 29.84 -12.72
CA VAL A 94 -5.90 30.76 -12.00
C VAL A 94 -4.44 30.45 -12.32
N ARG A 95 -4.02 29.18 -12.30
CA ARG A 95 -2.65 28.79 -12.67
C ARG A 95 -2.27 29.23 -14.09
N GLN A 96 -3.17 29.06 -15.08
CA GLN A 96 -2.94 29.52 -16.44
C GLN A 96 -2.76 31.06 -16.52
N LYS A 97 -3.53 31.79 -15.74
CA LYS A 97 -3.38 33.25 -15.65
C LYS A 97 -2.03 33.64 -15.05
N LEU A 98 -1.62 33.02 -13.97
CA LEU A 98 -0.32 33.27 -13.34
C LEU A 98 0.84 32.99 -14.30
N LEU A 99 0.81 31.87 -15.03
CA LEU A 99 1.85 31.52 -16.00
C LEU A 99 1.98 32.54 -17.14
N THR A 100 0.88 33.19 -17.52
CA THR A 100 0.82 34.19 -18.60
C THR A 100 0.91 35.61 -18.11
N MET A 101 0.92 35.85 -16.80
CA MET A 101 0.92 37.19 -16.19
C MET A 101 2.13 38.02 -16.60
N ASN A 102 3.32 37.44 -16.65
CA ASN A 102 4.54 38.13 -17.09
C ASN A 102 4.41 38.72 -18.51
N LYS A 103 3.72 38.00 -19.40
CA LYS A 103 3.47 38.47 -20.78
C LYS A 103 2.48 39.64 -20.77
N ALA A 104 1.48 39.61 -19.91
CA ALA A 104 0.51 40.71 -19.74
C ALA A 104 1.18 41.95 -19.10
N MET A 105 2.05 41.76 -18.13
CA MET A 105 2.83 42.80 -17.48
C MET A 105 3.76 43.52 -18.47
N LYS A 106 4.45 42.80 -19.35
CA LYS A 106 5.31 43.38 -20.40
C LYS A 106 4.52 44.24 -21.42
N LYS A 107 3.25 43.92 -21.66
CA LYS A 107 2.38 44.67 -22.61
C LYS A 107 1.69 45.87 -22.02
N GLY A 108 1.25 45.78 -20.76
CA GLY A 108 0.36 46.81 -20.15
C GLY A 108 0.75 47.19 -18.73
N GLY A 109 1.96 46.88 -18.28
CA GLY A 109 2.42 47.13 -16.92
C GLY A 109 1.57 46.43 -15.86
N VAL A 110 1.61 46.97 -14.63
CA VAL A 110 0.82 46.43 -13.50
C VAL A 110 -0.69 46.42 -13.77
N PRO A 111 -1.28 47.46 -14.35
CA PRO A 111 -2.72 47.44 -14.71
C PRO A 111 -3.06 46.35 -15.72
N GLY A 112 -2.19 46.12 -16.71
CA GLY A 112 -2.36 45.04 -17.67
C GLY A 112 -2.31 43.65 -17.04
N ALA A 113 -1.44 43.43 -16.05
CA ALA A 113 -1.35 42.17 -15.30
C ALA A 113 -2.61 41.94 -14.44
N ILE A 114 -3.09 42.98 -13.73
CA ILE A 114 -4.32 42.89 -12.93
C ILE A 114 -5.53 42.61 -13.82
N GLY A 115 -5.68 43.36 -14.92
CA GLY A 115 -6.78 43.16 -15.88
C GLY A 115 -6.73 41.73 -16.48
N HIS A 116 -5.54 41.21 -16.76
CA HIS A 116 -5.36 39.83 -17.22
C HIS A 116 -5.79 38.81 -16.17
N MET A 117 -5.43 39.00 -14.91
CA MET A 117 -5.84 38.09 -13.82
C MET A 117 -7.35 38.05 -13.64
N LEU A 118 -8.02 39.19 -13.65
CA LEU A 118 -9.47 39.30 -13.40
C LEU A 118 -10.32 38.89 -14.60
N LYS A 119 -9.82 39.05 -15.81
CA LYS A 119 -10.59 38.81 -17.04
C LYS A 119 -11.00 37.34 -17.19
N GLY A 120 -12.32 37.08 -17.12
CA GLY A 120 -12.90 35.75 -17.39
C GLY A 120 -12.76 34.73 -16.26
N LEU A 121 -12.23 35.11 -15.08
CA LEU A 121 -12.32 34.28 -13.87
C LEU A 121 -13.72 34.39 -13.27
N LYS A 122 -14.25 33.25 -12.83
CA LYS A 122 -15.49 33.15 -12.05
C LYS A 122 -15.13 33.02 -10.57
N MET A 123 -16.04 33.37 -9.66
CA MET A 123 -15.80 33.22 -8.21
C MET A 123 -15.40 31.78 -7.83
N LYS A 124 -16.00 30.79 -8.46
CA LYS A 124 -15.63 29.36 -8.26
C LYS A 124 -14.19 29.05 -8.65
N ASP A 125 -13.58 29.81 -9.55
CA ASP A 125 -12.21 29.58 -10.00
C ASP A 125 -11.19 30.06 -8.96
N LEU A 126 -11.59 30.87 -8.00
CA LEU A 126 -10.76 31.33 -6.88
C LEU A 126 -10.72 30.33 -5.74
N ALA A 127 -11.56 29.29 -5.77
CA ALA A 127 -11.50 28.22 -4.80
C ALA A 127 -10.15 27.47 -4.91
N LEU A 128 -9.69 26.91 -3.80
CA LEU A 128 -8.52 26.05 -3.80
C LEU A 128 -8.90 24.67 -4.35
N GLU A 129 -8.00 24.11 -5.13
CA GLU A 129 -8.13 22.75 -5.66
C GLU A 129 -7.49 21.80 -4.64
N THR A 130 -8.33 21.13 -3.85
CA THR A 130 -7.86 20.08 -2.95
C THR A 130 -7.47 18.84 -3.77
N PRO A 131 -6.40 18.12 -3.42
CA PRO A 131 -6.06 16.86 -4.06
C PRO A 131 -7.26 15.91 -3.96
N ALA A 132 -7.81 15.50 -5.09
CA ALA A 132 -8.87 14.51 -5.13
C ALA A 132 -8.24 13.12 -5.05
N ILE A 133 -8.57 12.36 -4.01
CA ILE A 133 -8.26 10.93 -3.91
C ILE A 133 -9.37 10.17 -4.67
N ALA A 134 -9.45 10.45 -5.96
CA ALA A 134 -10.45 9.87 -6.85
C ALA A 134 -9.76 9.19 -8.03
N ASN A 135 -10.28 8.04 -8.44
CA ASN A 135 -9.81 7.34 -9.62
C ASN A 135 -9.95 8.23 -10.86
N TYR A 136 -8.88 8.33 -11.63
CA TYR A 136 -8.86 9.18 -12.83
C TYR A 136 -9.85 8.74 -13.89
N THR A 137 -10.03 7.43 -14.07
CA THR A 137 -10.88 6.85 -15.12
C THR A 137 -12.37 6.99 -14.79
N THR A 138 -12.76 6.69 -13.55
CA THR A 138 -14.16 6.68 -13.12
C THR A 138 -14.62 8.00 -12.52
N GLY A 139 -13.69 8.82 -12.03
CA GLY A 139 -13.97 10.02 -11.25
C GLY A 139 -14.50 9.75 -9.84
N GLU A 140 -14.57 8.49 -9.42
CA GLU A 140 -15.08 8.07 -8.12
C GLU A 140 -13.97 8.00 -7.07
N VAL A 141 -14.28 8.36 -5.84
CA VAL A 141 -13.38 8.12 -4.71
C VAL A 141 -13.38 6.63 -4.34
N MET A 142 -12.26 6.12 -3.86
CA MET A 142 -12.04 4.70 -3.58
C MET A 142 -13.11 4.08 -2.67
N GLY A 143 -13.61 4.83 -1.70
CA GLY A 143 -14.69 4.36 -0.81
C GLY A 143 -16.03 4.10 -1.52
N VAL A 144 -16.33 4.81 -2.62
CA VAL A 144 -17.51 4.51 -3.46
C VAL A 144 -17.31 3.17 -4.17
N SER A 145 -16.12 2.95 -4.74
CA SER A 145 -15.79 1.68 -5.39
C SER A 145 -15.82 0.51 -4.39
N SER A 146 -15.38 0.74 -3.15
CA SER A 146 -15.45 -0.28 -2.10
C SER A 146 -16.88 -0.56 -1.63
N ASP A 147 -17.74 0.46 -1.51
CA ASP A 147 -19.19 0.26 -1.23
C ASP A 147 -19.87 -0.59 -2.32
N LYS A 148 -19.58 -0.31 -3.59
CA LYS A 148 -20.08 -1.10 -4.73
C LYS A 148 -19.59 -2.55 -4.67
N LEU A 149 -18.30 -2.74 -4.38
CA LEU A 149 -17.70 -4.07 -4.29
C LEU A 149 -18.32 -4.87 -3.14
N SER A 150 -18.49 -4.25 -1.97
CA SER A 150 -19.16 -4.88 -0.82
C SER A 150 -20.59 -5.32 -1.14
N ALA A 151 -21.35 -4.49 -1.86
CA ALA A 151 -22.68 -4.83 -2.32
C ALA A 151 -22.67 -6.00 -3.32
N LYS A 152 -21.72 -6.04 -4.26
CA LYS A 152 -21.55 -7.09 -5.27
C LYS A 152 -21.28 -8.46 -4.61
N PHE A 153 -20.46 -8.49 -3.56
CA PHE A 153 -20.07 -9.72 -2.86
C PHE A 153 -20.90 -10.00 -1.60
N GLY A 154 -21.95 -9.22 -1.32
CA GLY A 154 -22.85 -9.43 -0.21
C GLY A 154 -22.24 -9.17 1.17
N VAL A 155 -21.17 -8.39 1.25
CA VAL A 155 -20.49 -8.05 2.52
C VAL A 155 -21.29 -6.99 3.27
N SER A 156 -21.80 -7.37 4.42
CA SER A 156 -22.66 -6.52 5.26
C SER A 156 -21.85 -5.46 6.01
N ARG A 157 -22.55 -4.42 6.48
CA ARG A 157 -21.99 -3.40 7.36
C ARG A 157 -21.50 -4.00 8.68
N GLN A 158 -22.21 -4.96 9.24
CA GLN A 158 -21.84 -5.61 10.49
C GLN A 158 -20.52 -6.36 10.37
N GLU A 159 -20.34 -7.16 9.32
CA GLU A 159 -19.08 -7.87 9.07
C GLU A 159 -17.90 -6.91 8.91
N GLN A 160 -18.11 -5.77 8.26
CA GLN A 160 -17.09 -4.73 8.11
C GLN A 160 -16.71 -4.11 9.45
N ASP A 161 -17.68 -3.83 10.30
CA ASP A 161 -17.46 -3.25 11.63
C ASP A 161 -16.76 -4.26 12.56
N GLU A 162 -17.14 -5.55 12.53
CA GLU A 162 -16.48 -6.64 13.25
C GLU A 162 -15.02 -6.81 12.81
N TYR A 163 -14.77 -6.79 11.50
CA TYR A 163 -13.42 -6.85 10.97
C TYR A 163 -12.55 -5.65 11.41
N THR A 164 -13.15 -4.47 11.42
CA THR A 164 -12.47 -3.24 11.88
C THR A 164 -12.06 -3.35 13.34
N VAL A 165 -12.98 -3.77 14.20
CA VAL A 165 -12.70 -3.98 15.64
C VAL A 165 -11.60 -5.03 15.84
N ARG A 166 -11.63 -6.12 15.05
CA ARG A 166 -10.59 -7.14 15.04
C ARG A 166 -9.22 -6.54 14.68
N SER A 167 -9.11 -5.76 13.61
CA SER A 167 -7.85 -5.13 13.18
C SER A 167 -7.27 -4.24 14.28
N HIS A 168 -8.08 -3.38 14.88
CA HIS A 168 -7.65 -2.53 15.99
C HIS A 168 -7.27 -3.30 17.25
N SER A 169 -8.00 -4.37 17.60
CA SER A 169 -7.70 -5.21 18.75
C SER A 169 -6.36 -5.93 18.59
N LEU A 170 -6.10 -6.51 17.40
CA LEU A 170 -4.85 -7.20 17.10
C LEU A 170 -3.67 -6.22 17.07
N ALA A 171 -3.84 -5.04 16.50
CA ALA A 171 -2.81 -3.99 16.51
C ALA A 171 -2.53 -3.53 17.94
N GLY A 172 -3.56 -3.30 18.74
CA GLY A 172 -3.41 -2.91 20.15
C GLY A 172 -2.68 -3.96 20.97
N LYS A 173 -2.99 -5.25 20.75
CA LYS A 173 -2.28 -6.36 21.39
C LYS A 173 -0.80 -6.38 20.96
N ALA A 174 -0.51 -6.31 19.67
CA ALA A 174 0.85 -6.29 19.14
C ALA A 174 1.67 -5.11 19.71
N HIS A 175 1.03 -3.95 19.84
CA HIS A 175 1.66 -2.77 20.46
C HIS A 175 1.97 -3.00 21.94
N THR A 176 1.01 -3.50 22.72
CA THR A 176 1.17 -3.78 24.15
C THR A 176 2.21 -4.86 24.43
N ASP A 177 2.23 -5.91 23.61
CA ASP A 177 3.22 -7.00 23.68
C ASP A 177 4.63 -6.55 23.24
N GLY A 178 4.76 -5.31 22.72
CA GLY A 178 6.03 -4.75 22.25
C GLY A 178 6.53 -5.34 20.94
N TRP A 179 5.67 -6.02 20.17
CA TRP A 179 6.04 -6.64 18.91
C TRP A 179 6.56 -5.61 17.91
N TYR A 180 5.94 -4.44 17.84
CA TYR A 180 6.36 -3.36 16.92
C TYR A 180 7.75 -2.77 17.22
N LYS A 181 8.31 -2.95 18.43
CA LYS A 181 9.66 -2.43 18.77
C LYS A 181 10.76 -2.94 17.86
N GLY A 182 10.58 -4.11 17.22
CA GLY A 182 11.52 -4.64 16.26
C GLY A 182 11.30 -4.17 14.81
N GLU A 183 10.22 -3.41 14.56
CA GLU A 183 9.83 -2.95 13.22
C GLU A 183 9.75 -1.43 13.15
N VAL A 184 9.18 -0.79 14.16
CA VAL A 184 8.97 0.66 14.20
C VAL A 184 10.20 1.38 14.75
N ILE A 185 10.68 2.34 13.96
CA ILE A 185 11.80 3.20 14.35
C ILE A 185 11.27 4.44 15.05
N PRO A 186 11.81 4.82 16.25
CA PRO A 186 11.39 6.02 16.93
C PRO A 186 11.59 7.28 16.07
N TYR A 187 10.54 8.07 15.90
CA TYR A 187 10.61 9.38 15.27
C TYR A 187 10.45 10.47 16.31
N LYS A 188 11.41 11.40 16.39
CA LYS A 188 11.47 12.45 17.43
C LYS A 188 11.30 11.90 18.85
N GLY A 189 11.79 10.68 19.09
CA GLY A 189 11.74 10.02 20.40
C GLY A 189 10.43 9.31 20.73
N SER A 190 9.45 9.29 19.82
CA SER A 190 8.18 8.57 19.98
C SER A 190 8.10 7.36 19.04
N THR A 191 7.52 6.27 19.57
CA THR A 191 7.09 5.08 18.82
C THR A 191 5.58 4.90 18.89
N GLU A 192 4.87 5.91 19.34
CA GLU A 192 3.43 5.85 19.58
C GLU A 192 2.65 5.87 18.27
N GLU A 193 1.74 4.91 18.12
CA GLU A 193 0.78 4.82 17.02
C GLU A 193 -0.52 5.49 17.42
N ASN A 194 -0.82 6.66 16.88
CA ASN A 194 -2.03 7.42 17.20
C ASN A 194 -3.31 6.87 16.55
N GLY A 195 -3.18 5.98 15.57
CA GLY A 195 -4.29 5.37 14.83
C GLY A 195 -4.97 4.24 15.58
N ILE A 196 -4.25 3.49 16.39
CA ILE A 196 -4.76 2.30 17.08
C ILE A 196 -5.80 2.69 18.12
N LYS A 197 -7.00 2.12 17.98
CA LYS A 197 -8.15 2.29 18.91
C LYS A 197 -8.53 0.92 19.50
N ALA A 198 -7.66 0.38 20.36
CA ALA A 198 -7.82 -0.95 20.94
C ALA A 198 -9.11 -1.12 21.75
N ASP A 199 -9.72 -0.03 22.21
CA ASP A 199 -11.00 0.01 22.93
C ASP A 199 -12.24 0.12 22.02
N SER A 200 -12.05 -0.03 20.70
CA SER A 200 -13.16 -0.04 19.74
C SER A 200 -14.08 -1.23 19.98
N THR A 201 -15.40 -1.00 19.88
CA THR A 201 -16.41 -2.05 19.92
C THR A 201 -17.36 -1.92 18.73
N VAL A 202 -18.00 -3.02 18.35
CA VAL A 202 -18.96 -3.03 17.23
C VAL A 202 -20.10 -2.04 17.47
N GLU A 203 -20.54 -1.88 18.73
CA GLU A 203 -21.60 -0.93 19.09
C GLU A 203 -21.15 0.53 18.92
N LYS A 204 -19.86 0.84 19.18
CA LYS A 204 -19.32 2.19 18.98
C LYS A 204 -19.21 2.51 17.49
N VAL A 205 -18.58 1.63 16.72
CA VAL A 205 -18.34 1.87 15.29
C VAL A 205 -19.62 1.77 14.45
N GLY A 206 -20.58 0.92 14.88
CA GLY A 206 -21.88 0.75 14.23
C GLY A 206 -22.77 2.00 14.25
N LYS A 207 -22.52 2.95 15.18
CA LYS A 207 -23.25 4.24 15.24
C LYS A 207 -22.80 5.25 14.17
N LEU A 208 -21.67 5.01 13.50
CA LEU A 208 -21.15 5.92 12.49
C LEU A 208 -21.98 5.89 11.22
N LYS A 209 -22.16 7.06 10.63
CA LYS A 209 -22.90 7.21 9.37
C LYS A 209 -22.03 6.85 8.16
N PRO A 210 -22.64 6.39 7.05
CA PRO A 210 -21.93 6.18 5.80
C PRO A 210 -21.17 7.45 5.36
N ALA A 211 -19.91 7.25 4.97
CA ALA A 211 -19.03 8.35 4.55
C ALA A 211 -19.14 8.67 3.05
N PHE A 212 -19.32 7.66 2.21
CA PHE A 212 -19.23 7.79 0.76
C PHE A 212 -20.60 7.75 0.07
N ILE A 213 -21.30 6.63 0.01
CA ILE A 213 -22.63 6.53 -0.59
C ILE A 213 -23.70 6.80 0.48
N LYS A 214 -24.18 8.02 0.57
CA LYS A 214 -25.20 8.40 1.56
C LYS A 214 -26.61 8.23 0.99
N PRO A 215 -27.58 7.75 1.78
CA PRO A 215 -27.46 7.23 3.15
C PRO A 215 -27.20 5.71 3.24
N HIS A 216 -27.04 5.01 2.10
CA HIS A 216 -27.13 3.56 2.00
C HIS A 216 -25.77 2.83 1.95
N GLY A 217 -24.66 3.53 1.83
CA GLY A 217 -23.32 2.93 1.85
C GLY A 217 -22.99 2.28 3.20
N THR A 218 -22.05 1.38 3.20
CA THR A 218 -21.64 0.60 4.37
C THR A 218 -20.31 1.08 4.96
N HIS A 219 -19.52 1.82 4.16
CA HIS A 219 -18.24 2.34 4.62
C HIS A 219 -18.38 3.63 5.43
N THR A 220 -17.63 3.68 6.52
CA THR A 220 -17.60 4.79 7.48
C THR A 220 -16.16 5.23 7.71
N ALA A 221 -15.96 6.28 8.51
CA ALA A 221 -14.63 6.69 8.93
C ALA A 221 -13.87 5.63 9.74
N ALA A 222 -14.57 4.70 10.42
CA ALA A 222 -13.91 3.67 11.21
C ALA A 222 -13.47 2.46 10.39
N ASN A 223 -14.29 2.02 9.42
CA ASN A 223 -14.01 0.83 8.59
C ASN A 223 -13.31 1.16 7.25
N SER A 224 -12.69 2.34 7.20
CA SER A 224 -11.86 2.84 6.10
C SER A 224 -10.49 3.20 6.65
N SER A 225 -9.42 2.85 5.96
CA SER A 225 -8.07 3.26 6.35
C SER A 225 -7.94 4.78 6.28
N PHE A 226 -7.24 5.37 7.24
CA PHE A 226 -7.09 6.81 7.33
C PHE A 226 -5.79 7.28 6.67
N LEU A 227 -5.81 8.51 6.16
CA LEU A 227 -4.65 9.16 5.59
C LEU A 227 -3.58 9.34 6.68
N THR A 228 -2.37 8.92 6.39
CA THR A 228 -1.32 8.75 7.39
C THR A 228 0.01 9.22 6.81
N ASP A 229 0.76 9.96 7.60
CA ASP A 229 2.18 10.18 7.31
C ASP A 229 2.95 8.92 7.70
N GLY A 230 3.88 8.50 6.87
CA GLY A 230 4.68 7.32 7.19
C GLY A 230 5.73 7.01 6.14
N ALA A 231 6.76 6.30 6.59
CA ALA A 231 7.82 5.81 5.73
C ALA A 231 8.15 4.36 6.09
N SER A 232 8.50 3.58 5.09
CA SER A 232 9.01 2.22 5.28
C SER A 232 10.09 1.91 4.26
N ALA A 233 11.03 1.03 4.63
CA ALA A 233 12.10 0.65 3.74
C ALA A 233 12.57 -0.78 4.01
N SER A 234 13.01 -1.44 2.94
CA SER A 234 13.55 -2.80 2.96
C SER A 234 14.87 -2.83 2.22
N LEU A 235 15.83 -3.56 2.74
CA LEU A 235 17.09 -3.83 2.07
C LEU A 235 17.00 -5.19 1.38
N ILE A 236 17.33 -5.23 0.10
CA ILE A 236 17.22 -6.40 -0.75
C ILE A 236 18.58 -6.67 -1.39
N MET A 237 18.99 -7.92 -1.41
CA MET A 237 20.24 -8.35 -2.04
C MET A 237 20.20 -9.83 -2.39
N SER A 238 21.18 -10.33 -3.12
CA SER A 238 21.35 -11.77 -3.31
C SER A 238 21.75 -12.46 -2.00
N GLU A 239 21.40 -13.73 -1.83
CA GLU A 239 21.78 -14.51 -0.66
C GLU A 239 23.30 -14.50 -0.47
N ALA A 240 24.07 -14.74 -1.53
CA ALA A 240 25.52 -14.72 -1.49
C ALA A 240 26.07 -13.40 -0.93
N ARG A 241 25.50 -12.26 -1.38
CA ARG A 241 25.93 -10.94 -0.92
C ARG A 241 25.57 -10.69 0.54
N ALA A 242 24.43 -11.18 1.00
CA ALA A 242 24.02 -11.03 2.39
C ALA A 242 24.94 -11.81 3.33
N LEU A 243 25.26 -13.03 2.97
CA LEU A 243 26.19 -13.88 3.74
C LEU A 243 27.61 -13.29 3.77
N GLU A 244 28.08 -12.78 2.62
CA GLU A 244 29.37 -12.06 2.54
C GLU A 244 29.43 -10.86 3.48
N LEU A 245 28.33 -10.11 3.58
CA LEU A 245 28.23 -8.92 4.44
C LEU A 245 27.90 -9.26 5.92
N GLY A 246 27.72 -10.55 6.24
CA GLY A 246 27.40 -11.02 7.58
C GLY A 246 25.97 -10.71 8.04
N PHE A 247 25.06 -10.47 7.11
CA PHE A 247 23.65 -10.25 7.43
C PHE A 247 22.91 -11.58 7.68
N LYS A 248 21.91 -11.52 8.55
CA LYS A 248 20.93 -12.58 8.76
C LYS A 248 19.65 -12.24 8.02
N PRO A 249 19.33 -13.01 6.97
CA PRO A 249 18.11 -12.80 6.22
C PRO A 249 16.85 -13.15 7.00
N LEU A 250 15.73 -12.52 6.67
CA LEU A 250 14.42 -12.86 7.23
C LEU A 250 13.63 -13.77 6.28
N ALA A 251 13.61 -13.43 5.00
CA ALA A 251 12.84 -14.17 4.02
C ALA A 251 13.43 -13.99 2.61
N TYR A 252 13.11 -14.93 1.73
CA TYR A 252 13.27 -14.78 0.29
C TYR A 252 12.04 -14.14 -0.31
N ILE A 253 12.21 -13.24 -1.29
CA ILE A 253 11.16 -12.85 -2.23
C ILE A 253 11.10 -13.95 -3.29
N ARG A 254 10.06 -14.79 -3.27
CA ARG A 254 9.97 -15.97 -4.13
C ARG A 254 9.37 -15.64 -5.49
N ASP A 255 8.25 -14.93 -5.49
CA ASP A 255 7.53 -14.59 -6.72
C ASP A 255 6.57 -13.43 -6.46
N TRP A 256 6.19 -12.70 -7.51
CA TRP A 256 5.23 -11.61 -7.44
C TRP A 256 4.41 -11.48 -8.73
N SER A 257 3.25 -10.85 -8.60
CA SER A 257 2.38 -10.52 -9.72
C SER A 257 1.83 -9.11 -9.59
N PHE A 258 1.65 -8.46 -10.73
CA PHE A 258 0.90 -7.22 -10.89
C PHE A 258 -0.17 -7.44 -11.95
N LYS A 259 -1.43 -7.13 -11.62
CA LYS A 259 -2.58 -7.26 -12.52
C LYS A 259 -3.38 -5.98 -12.56
N ALA A 260 -4.03 -5.76 -13.69
CA ALA A 260 -5.09 -4.77 -13.83
C ALA A 260 -6.45 -5.45 -13.72
N CYS A 261 -7.39 -4.79 -13.05
CA CYS A 261 -8.80 -5.18 -12.96
C CYS A 261 -9.65 -4.13 -13.67
N ASP A 262 -10.91 -4.46 -13.94
CA ASP A 262 -11.89 -3.48 -14.44
C ASP A 262 -12.08 -2.35 -13.41
N PRO A 263 -11.71 -1.11 -13.74
CA PRO A 263 -11.80 0.01 -12.80
C PRO A 263 -13.25 0.43 -12.49
N PHE A 264 -14.23 0.03 -13.28
CA PHE A 264 -15.64 0.36 -13.08
C PHE A 264 -16.34 -0.61 -12.13
N GLU A 265 -16.04 -1.92 -12.24
CA GLU A 265 -16.75 -2.98 -11.54
C GLU A 265 -15.92 -3.68 -10.45
N GLU A 266 -14.59 -3.70 -10.58
CA GLU A 266 -13.70 -4.56 -9.80
C GLU A 266 -12.44 -3.83 -9.32
N LEU A 267 -12.47 -2.49 -9.24
CA LEU A 267 -11.31 -1.63 -9.01
C LEU A 267 -10.40 -2.10 -7.86
N LEU A 268 -10.95 -2.60 -6.76
CA LEU A 268 -10.21 -3.01 -5.57
C LEU A 268 -10.08 -4.54 -5.42
N LEU A 269 -10.35 -5.32 -6.49
CA LEU A 269 -10.29 -6.78 -6.47
C LEU A 269 -8.93 -7.36 -6.91
N GLY A 270 -7.95 -6.49 -7.14
CA GLY A 270 -6.58 -6.86 -7.55
C GLY A 270 -5.90 -7.93 -6.69
N PRO A 271 -6.03 -7.92 -5.35
CA PRO A 271 -5.49 -8.98 -4.49
C PRO A 271 -5.92 -10.39 -4.90
N THR A 272 -7.20 -10.59 -5.24
CA THR A 272 -7.74 -11.88 -5.68
C THR A 272 -7.08 -12.38 -6.96
N TYR A 273 -6.97 -11.52 -7.97
CA TYR A 273 -6.37 -11.86 -9.26
C TYR A 273 -4.87 -12.16 -9.17
N CYS A 274 -4.14 -11.35 -8.41
CA CYS A 274 -2.70 -11.53 -8.26
C CYS A 274 -2.36 -12.74 -7.40
N SER A 275 -3.14 -13.01 -6.35
CA SER A 275 -2.96 -14.19 -5.50
C SER A 275 -3.15 -15.48 -6.28
N GLN A 276 -4.19 -15.57 -7.12
CA GLN A 276 -4.45 -16.71 -7.98
C GLN A 276 -3.23 -17.00 -8.87
N GLU A 277 -2.64 -15.97 -9.46
CA GLU A 277 -1.52 -16.13 -10.38
C GLU A 277 -0.24 -16.60 -9.68
N VAL A 278 0.18 -15.92 -8.60
CA VAL A 278 1.43 -16.29 -7.90
C VAL A 278 1.35 -17.67 -7.27
N LEU A 279 0.19 -18.04 -6.71
CA LEU A 279 -0.03 -19.39 -6.16
C LEU A 279 0.03 -20.45 -7.24
N SER A 280 -0.64 -20.23 -8.37
CA SER A 280 -0.64 -21.18 -9.50
C SER A 280 0.75 -21.35 -10.09
N ARG A 281 1.53 -20.28 -10.29
CA ARG A 281 2.90 -20.37 -10.83
C ARG A 281 3.84 -21.13 -9.92
N ASN A 282 3.64 -21.06 -8.61
CA ASN A 282 4.47 -21.72 -7.62
C ASN A 282 3.94 -23.10 -7.21
N ASN A 283 2.82 -23.55 -7.76
CA ASN A 283 2.13 -24.78 -7.37
C ASN A 283 1.83 -24.83 -5.86
N LEU A 284 1.50 -23.69 -5.27
CA LEU A 284 1.12 -23.56 -3.86
C LEU A 284 -0.40 -23.57 -3.70
N ASN A 285 -0.84 -24.23 -2.64
CA ASN A 285 -2.23 -24.21 -2.19
C ASN A 285 -2.38 -23.15 -1.09
N LEU A 286 -3.39 -22.29 -1.23
CA LEU A 286 -3.63 -21.19 -0.28
C LEU A 286 -3.88 -21.70 1.15
N GLU A 287 -4.64 -22.78 1.28
CA GLU A 287 -5.13 -23.29 2.57
C GLU A 287 -4.09 -24.11 3.33
N THR A 288 -3.24 -24.87 2.61
CA THR A 288 -2.29 -25.80 3.21
C THR A 288 -0.87 -25.29 3.27
N ASP A 289 -0.44 -24.47 2.31
CA ASP A 289 0.96 -24.08 2.18
C ASP A 289 1.24 -22.69 2.73
N ILE A 290 0.22 -21.79 2.78
CA ILE A 290 0.41 -20.42 3.26
C ILE A 290 0.12 -20.34 4.76
N GLY A 291 1.15 -20.00 5.52
CA GLY A 291 1.07 -19.85 6.98
C GLY A 291 0.86 -18.42 7.45
N VAL A 292 1.21 -17.43 6.62
CA VAL A 292 1.10 -16.00 6.95
C VAL A 292 0.38 -15.25 5.83
N PHE A 293 -0.65 -14.50 6.19
CA PHE A 293 -1.34 -13.59 5.26
C PHE A 293 -1.18 -12.15 5.73
N GLU A 294 -0.65 -11.29 4.85
CA GLU A 294 -0.59 -9.84 5.02
C GLU A 294 -1.30 -9.18 3.82
N ILE A 295 -2.58 -8.96 3.95
CA ILE A 295 -3.42 -8.37 2.90
C ILE A 295 -3.75 -6.94 3.29
N HIS A 296 -3.53 -6.00 2.36
CA HIS A 296 -3.80 -4.59 2.58
C HIS A 296 -5.28 -4.33 2.89
N GLU A 297 -5.52 -3.59 3.96
CA GLU A 297 -6.84 -3.17 4.43
C GLU A 297 -7.11 -1.71 4.03
N ALA A 298 -7.37 -1.46 2.74
CA ALA A 298 -7.80 -0.11 2.34
C ALA A 298 -9.17 0.24 2.93
N PHE A 299 -10.07 -0.75 2.92
CA PHE A 299 -11.41 -0.72 3.50
C PHE A 299 -11.76 -2.11 4.02
N ALA A 300 -12.52 -2.20 5.12
CA ALA A 300 -12.97 -3.50 5.62
C ALA A 300 -13.82 -4.25 4.58
N GLY A 301 -14.70 -3.55 3.87
CA GLY A 301 -15.48 -4.16 2.80
C GLY A 301 -14.64 -4.62 1.62
N GLN A 302 -13.59 -3.90 1.27
CA GLN A 302 -12.67 -4.31 0.19
C GLN A 302 -11.96 -5.61 0.53
N ILE A 303 -11.37 -5.74 1.73
CA ILE A 303 -10.66 -6.97 2.08
C ILE A 303 -11.63 -8.15 2.19
N LEU A 304 -12.78 -8.00 2.84
CA LEU A 304 -13.79 -9.05 2.94
C LEU A 304 -14.32 -9.48 1.57
N SER A 305 -14.55 -8.54 0.65
CA SER A 305 -14.96 -8.86 -0.73
C SER A 305 -13.90 -9.67 -1.48
N ASN A 306 -12.60 -9.38 -1.28
CA ASN A 306 -11.53 -10.20 -1.84
C ASN A 306 -11.56 -11.63 -1.25
N LEU A 307 -11.75 -11.78 0.06
CA LEU A 307 -11.82 -13.10 0.70
C LEU A 307 -13.01 -13.91 0.15
N VAL A 308 -14.18 -13.29 0.00
CA VAL A 308 -15.35 -13.93 -0.62
C VAL A 308 -15.06 -14.32 -2.07
N ALA A 309 -14.46 -13.45 -2.86
CA ALA A 309 -14.11 -13.73 -4.27
C ALA A 309 -13.11 -14.88 -4.38
N MET A 310 -12.09 -14.94 -3.52
CA MET A 310 -11.09 -16.03 -3.50
C MET A 310 -11.73 -17.40 -3.25
N ASN A 311 -12.76 -17.47 -2.42
CA ASN A 311 -13.45 -18.72 -2.08
C ASN A 311 -14.73 -18.96 -2.89
N SER A 312 -15.10 -18.07 -3.82
CA SER A 312 -16.32 -18.19 -4.62
C SER A 312 -16.12 -19.11 -5.83
N GLN A 313 -16.93 -20.19 -5.93
CA GLN A 313 -16.91 -21.06 -7.08
C GLN A 313 -17.45 -20.35 -8.34
N SER A 314 -18.53 -19.58 -8.23
CA SER A 314 -19.08 -18.83 -9.36
C SER A 314 -18.11 -17.79 -9.92
N PHE A 315 -17.32 -17.13 -9.04
CA PHE A 315 -16.27 -16.23 -9.47
C PHE A 315 -15.11 -16.97 -10.15
N ALA A 316 -14.73 -18.13 -9.60
CA ALA A 316 -13.70 -18.98 -10.20
C ALA A 316 -14.10 -19.52 -11.57
N ASP A 317 -15.36 -19.91 -11.74
CA ASP A 317 -15.89 -20.38 -13.03
C ASP A 317 -15.85 -19.26 -14.10
N ASP A 318 -16.17 -18.03 -13.71
CA ASP A 318 -16.15 -16.85 -14.60
C ASP A 318 -14.72 -16.36 -14.92
N LYS A 319 -13.84 -16.30 -13.92
CA LYS A 319 -12.55 -15.60 -14.03
C LYS A 319 -11.32 -16.50 -14.08
N PHE A 320 -11.38 -17.72 -13.52
CA PHE A 320 -10.21 -18.58 -13.28
C PHE A 320 -10.33 -19.99 -13.86
N GLY A 321 -11.26 -20.21 -14.79
CA GLY A 321 -11.45 -21.53 -15.41
C GLY A 321 -11.90 -22.61 -14.42
N GLY A 322 -12.63 -22.23 -13.39
CA GLY A 322 -13.24 -23.14 -12.41
C GLY A 322 -12.40 -23.47 -11.18
N LYS A 323 -11.15 -22.97 -11.09
CA LYS A 323 -10.29 -23.23 -9.92
C LYS A 323 -10.32 -22.05 -8.95
N LYS A 324 -10.94 -22.23 -7.79
CA LYS A 324 -10.90 -21.24 -6.70
C LYS A 324 -9.46 -20.94 -6.27
N VAL A 325 -9.23 -19.73 -5.74
CA VAL A 325 -7.98 -19.41 -5.04
C VAL A 325 -7.90 -20.18 -3.74
N GLY A 326 -8.99 -20.23 -2.97
CA GLY A 326 -9.13 -20.93 -1.70
C GLY A 326 -9.70 -20.05 -0.60
N GLU A 327 -9.87 -20.61 0.58
CA GLU A 327 -10.33 -19.93 1.79
C GLU A 327 -9.14 -19.45 2.62
N VAL A 328 -9.10 -18.15 2.94
CA VAL A 328 -8.07 -17.57 3.81
C VAL A 328 -8.41 -17.83 5.26
N ASP A 329 -7.49 -18.47 5.99
CA ASP A 329 -7.63 -18.66 7.42
C ASP A 329 -7.55 -17.33 8.17
N MET A 330 -8.67 -16.89 8.71
CA MET A 330 -8.79 -15.62 9.46
C MET A 330 -7.88 -15.57 10.70
N SER A 331 -7.50 -16.71 11.26
CA SER A 331 -6.57 -16.75 12.40
C SER A 331 -5.14 -16.42 12.02
N LYS A 332 -4.80 -16.52 10.72
CA LYS A 332 -3.48 -16.23 10.15
C LYS A 332 -3.44 -14.89 9.40
N LEU A 333 -4.60 -14.23 9.21
CA LEU A 333 -4.70 -12.99 8.45
C LEU A 333 -4.40 -11.77 9.33
N ASN A 334 -3.41 -10.96 8.95
CA ASN A 334 -3.07 -9.66 9.56
C ASN A 334 -3.05 -9.73 11.10
N THR A 335 -2.38 -10.72 11.68
CA THR A 335 -2.43 -11.01 13.12
C THR A 335 -1.80 -9.93 14.00
N LYS A 336 -1.10 -8.97 13.39
CA LYS A 336 -0.54 -7.80 14.08
C LYS A 336 -1.35 -6.53 13.82
N GLY A 337 -2.56 -6.67 13.25
CA GLY A 337 -3.36 -5.56 12.74
C GLY A 337 -2.94 -5.13 11.35
N GLY A 338 -3.74 -4.29 10.71
CA GLY A 338 -3.52 -3.81 9.36
C GLY A 338 -3.81 -2.33 9.21
N SER A 339 -3.95 -1.88 7.96
CA SER A 339 -4.06 -0.45 7.63
C SER A 339 -5.29 0.25 8.22
N LEU A 340 -6.33 -0.47 8.60
CA LEU A 340 -7.47 0.10 9.33
C LEU A 340 -7.05 0.61 10.71
N ALA A 341 -6.08 -0.04 11.36
CA ALA A 341 -5.61 0.30 12.69
C ALA A 341 -4.34 1.15 12.70
N VAL A 342 -3.33 0.80 11.88
CA VAL A 342 -2.04 1.51 11.86
C VAL A 342 -1.95 2.59 10.78
N GLY A 343 -3.01 2.75 9.96
CA GLY A 343 -3.05 3.76 8.91
C GLY A 343 -2.49 3.28 7.57
N HIS A 344 -2.62 4.15 6.57
CA HIS A 344 -2.26 3.86 5.19
C HIS A 344 -1.47 5.00 4.54
N PRO A 345 -0.16 5.09 4.80
CA PRO A 345 0.73 5.93 3.99
C PRO A 345 0.93 5.22 2.64
N PHE A 346 0.31 5.73 1.57
CA PHE A 346 0.21 5.02 0.27
C PHE A 346 1.53 4.49 -0.24
N GLY A 347 2.54 5.37 -0.29
CA GLY A 347 3.87 5.01 -0.74
C GLY A 347 4.59 3.97 0.13
N ALA A 348 4.29 3.93 1.45
CA ALA A 348 5.01 3.09 2.41
C ALA A 348 4.36 1.73 2.67
N THR A 349 3.05 1.59 2.42
CA THR A 349 2.27 0.40 2.83
C THR A 349 2.82 -0.91 2.26
N GLY A 350 3.24 -0.95 1.00
CA GLY A 350 3.75 -2.19 0.40
C GLY A 350 4.99 -2.73 1.11
N SER A 351 5.97 -1.88 1.42
CA SER A 351 7.17 -2.28 2.17
C SER A 351 6.84 -2.67 3.61
N ARG A 352 5.88 -1.99 4.27
CA ARG A 352 5.39 -2.39 5.59
C ARG A 352 4.80 -3.80 5.57
N LEU A 353 3.96 -4.15 4.59
CA LEU A 353 3.40 -5.50 4.46
C LEU A 353 4.49 -6.55 4.33
N VAL A 354 5.50 -6.28 3.48
CA VAL A 354 6.65 -7.19 3.29
C VAL A 354 7.46 -7.35 4.56
N THR A 355 7.73 -6.26 5.28
CA THR A 355 8.51 -6.29 6.54
C THR A 355 7.76 -7.08 7.62
N THR A 356 6.46 -6.77 7.81
CA THR A 356 5.61 -7.47 8.78
C THR A 356 5.52 -8.96 8.47
N ALA A 357 5.27 -9.34 7.21
CA ALA A 357 5.18 -10.74 6.80
C ALA A 357 6.49 -11.49 7.02
N SER A 358 7.63 -10.88 6.69
CA SER A 358 8.95 -11.49 6.87
C SER A 358 9.27 -11.78 8.33
N ARG A 359 8.93 -10.85 9.24
CA ARG A 359 9.09 -11.07 10.67
C ARG A 359 8.14 -12.13 11.20
N ARG A 360 6.88 -12.10 10.77
CA ARG A 360 5.90 -13.12 11.15
C ARG A 360 6.33 -14.52 10.75
N LEU A 361 6.93 -14.68 9.55
CA LEU A 361 7.48 -15.96 9.11
C LEU A 361 8.53 -16.49 10.10
N GLN A 362 9.40 -15.63 10.62
CA GLN A 362 10.40 -16.01 11.61
C GLN A 362 9.78 -16.30 12.98
N ASP A 363 8.90 -15.42 13.45
CA ASP A 363 8.30 -15.50 14.79
C ASP A 363 7.31 -16.67 14.92
N GLU A 364 6.52 -16.93 13.86
CA GLU A 364 5.46 -17.94 13.83
C GLU A 364 5.95 -19.30 13.31
N GLY A 365 7.19 -19.38 12.78
CA GLY A 365 7.79 -20.62 12.27
C GLY A 365 7.18 -21.11 10.96
N GLU A 366 6.39 -20.28 10.27
CA GLU A 366 5.71 -20.62 9.03
C GLU A 366 6.65 -20.53 7.83
N ARG A 367 6.38 -21.33 6.78
CA ARG A 367 7.25 -21.39 5.61
C ARG A 367 6.95 -20.32 4.58
N PHE A 368 5.69 -20.15 4.21
CA PHE A 368 5.29 -19.21 3.16
C PHE A 368 4.34 -18.14 3.68
N ALA A 369 4.54 -16.92 3.18
CA ALA A 369 3.62 -15.82 3.35
C ALA A 369 3.06 -15.36 2.01
N LEU A 370 1.77 -15.03 1.98
CA LEU A 370 1.12 -14.32 0.89
C LEU A 370 0.88 -12.87 1.30
N ILE A 371 1.46 -11.96 0.53
CA ILE A 371 1.19 -10.53 0.62
C ILE A 371 0.32 -10.14 -0.56
N ALA A 372 -0.72 -9.34 -0.33
CA ALA A 372 -1.54 -8.82 -1.42
C ALA A 372 -2.06 -7.42 -1.13
N ALA A 373 -2.16 -6.61 -2.17
CA ALA A 373 -2.65 -5.24 -2.08
C ALA A 373 -3.38 -4.82 -3.36
N CYS A 374 -4.43 -4.00 -3.18
CA CYS A 374 -5.05 -3.25 -4.27
C CYS A 374 -4.46 -1.84 -4.34
N ALA A 375 -4.64 -1.19 -5.48
CA ALA A 375 -4.31 0.21 -5.64
C ALA A 375 -5.29 0.92 -6.56
N ASP A 376 -5.32 2.25 -6.47
CA ASP A 376 -6.09 3.08 -7.41
C ASP A 376 -5.71 2.77 -8.86
N GLY A 377 -6.68 2.90 -9.76
CA GLY A 377 -6.53 2.57 -11.19
C GLY A 377 -6.92 1.15 -11.55
N GLY A 378 -7.48 0.36 -10.61
CA GLY A 378 -7.76 -1.06 -10.82
C GLY A 378 -6.50 -1.92 -10.78
N LEU A 379 -5.47 -1.46 -10.08
CA LEU A 379 -4.21 -2.19 -9.97
C LEU A 379 -4.23 -3.16 -8.79
N GLY A 380 -3.59 -4.30 -8.96
CA GLY A 380 -3.37 -5.29 -7.93
C GLY A 380 -1.94 -5.77 -7.88
N HIS A 381 -1.55 -6.24 -6.71
CA HIS A 381 -0.27 -6.85 -6.43
C HIS A 381 -0.43 -8.03 -5.49
N ALA A 382 0.36 -9.09 -5.70
CA ALA A 382 0.61 -10.12 -4.71
C ALA A 382 2.07 -10.58 -4.78
N CYS A 383 2.58 -11.03 -3.65
CA CYS A 383 3.95 -11.53 -3.51
C CYS A 383 3.97 -12.74 -2.56
N ILE A 384 4.76 -13.75 -2.91
CA ILE A 384 5.08 -14.87 -2.04
C ILE A 384 6.45 -14.62 -1.41
N LEU A 385 6.47 -14.64 -0.08
CA LEU A 385 7.72 -14.73 0.67
C LEU A 385 7.92 -16.16 1.17
N GLU A 386 9.16 -16.62 1.20
CA GLU A 386 9.57 -17.89 1.81
C GLU A 386 10.52 -17.59 2.96
N ARG A 387 10.27 -18.21 4.14
CA ARG A 387 11.13 -18.03 5.31
C ARG A 387 12.57 -18.40 4.97
N TYR A 388 13.51 -17.61 5.46
CA TYR A 388 14.92 -17.99 5.47
C TYR A 388 15.19 -18.89 6.68
N ASP A 389 15.63 -20.11 6.43
CA ASP A 389 16.05 -21.04 7.50
C ASP A 389 17.53 -20.77 7.82
N ASN A 390 17.81 -20.30 9.05
CA ASN A 390 19.16 -19.99 9.54
C ASN A 390 19.94 -21.27 9.90
#